data_743142d37aac07e74a2a25972f2f5501
#
_entry.id   743142d37aac07e74a2a25972f2f5501
#
_cell.length_a   1.000
_cell.length_b   1.000
_cell.length_c   1.000
_cell.angle_alpha   90.00
_cell.angle_beta   90.00
_cell.angle_gamma   90.00
#
_symmetry.space_group_name_H-M   'P 1'
#
loop_
_entity.id
_entity.type
_entity.pdbx_description
1 polymer ?
#
loop_
_entity_poly.entity_id
_entity_poly.type
_entity_poly.pdbx_seq_one_letter_code
_entity_poly.pdbx_strand_id
1 'polypeptide(L)'
;MRIARASLDPATGAMVSALWAAPTGQLALTIHHLAVDAVSWRILLEDINIAWGQHRTGQPIALPQPGTSFRRWAALLADRARSATVRSQADAWRTVSDVPAALGAPDPAVDTYATAGHWSAELDGETTRLLIGAVPAAFHTGIQDILLIAYALAWGEYSRSGDIPIGIDVEGHGRDE
;
A
#
# COMPACT_ATOMS: atom_id res chain seq x y z
N MET A 1 13.19 17.38 11.07
CA MET A 1 12.43 16.65 10.01
C MET A 1 12.48 17.28 8.62
N ARG A 2 12.24 18.60 8.44
CA ARG A 2 12.29 19.24 7.10
C ARG A 2 13.61 19.01 6.35
N ILE A 3 14.76 19.11 7.01
CA ILE A 3 16.10 18.93 6.40
C ILE A 3 16.32 17.48 5.93
N ALA A 4 15.90 16.48 6.72
CA ALA A 4 16.03 15.08 6.35
C ALA A 4 15.17 14.71 5.12
N ARG A 5 13.98 15.30 4.98
CA ARG A 5 13.16 15.12 3.75
C ARG A 5 13.76 15.80 2.53
N ALA A 6 14.38 16.98 2.71
CA ALA A 6 15.00 17.72 1.62
C ALA A 6 16.32 17.08 1.12
N SER A 7 16.90 16.15 1.88
CA SER A 7 18.11 15.42 1.47
C SER A 7 17.82 14.16 0.64
N LEU A 8 16.55 13.79 0.48
CA LEU A 8 16.16 12.66 -0.37
C LEU A 8 16.11 13.11 -1.83
N ASP A 9 16.77 12.36 -2.69
CA ASP A 9 16.79 12.61 -4.13
C ASP A 9 16.73 11.26 -4.88
N PRO A 10 15.55 10.83 -5.34
CA PRO A 10 15.40 9.58 -6.08
C PRO A 10 16.21 9.54 -7.39
N ALA A 11 16.46 10.69 -8.02
CA ALA A 11 17.18 10.75 -9.28
C ALA A 11 18.67 10.37 -9.11
N THR A 12 19.25 10.70 -7.96
CA THR A 12 20.63 10.33 -7.59
C THR A 12 20.72 9.06 -6.76
N GLY A 13 19.57 8.47 -6.38
CA GLY A 13 19.51 7.30 -5.52
C GLY A 13 19.62 7.59 -4.02
N ALA A 14 19.57 8.85 -3.60
CA ALA A 14 19.55 9.24 -2.19
C ALA A 14 18.16 8.97 -1.58
N MET A 15 17.89 7.71 -1.29
CA MET A 15 16.56 7.23 -0.87
C MET A 15 16.36 7.21 0.64
N VAL A 16 17.41 7.31 1.43
CA VAL A 16 17.37 7.16 2.90
C VAL A 16 18.13 8.29 3.56
N SER A 17 17.56 8.86 4.60
CA SER A 17 18.22 9.80 5.51
C SER A 17 17.98 9.38 6.95
N ALA A 18 19.01 9.41 7.77
CA ALA A 18 18.95 9.07 9.19
C ALA A 18 19.48 10.22 10.04
N LEU A 19 18.79 10.51 11.13
CA LEU A 19 19.20 11.50 12.12
C LEU A 19 19.23 10.85 13.49
N TRP A 20 20.39 10.91 14.15
CA TRP A 20 20.56 10.47 15.53
C TRP A 20 20.60 11.68 16.48
N ALA A 21 19.65 11.73 17.41
CA ALA A 21 19.62 12.74 18.46
C ALA A 21 20.24 12.17 19.73
N ALA A 22 21.57 12.34 19.88
CA ALA A 22 22.34 11.78 21.01
C ALA A 22 21.79 12.16 22.40
N PRO A 23 21.34 13.39 22.67
CA PRO A 23 20.84 13.77 23.99
C PRO A 23 19.60 13.00 24.43
N THR A 24 18.77 12.59 23.48
CA THR A 24 17.50 11.87 23.75
C THR A 24 17.55 10.40 23.39
N GLY A 25 18.63 9.94 22.74
CA GLY A 25 18.73 8.56 22.26
C GLY A 25 17.72 8.21 21.18
N GLN A 26 17.25 9.20 20.40
CA GLN A 26 16.24 9.00 19.37
C GLN A 26 16.87 8.88 17.99
N LEU A 27 16.44 7.88 17.22
CA LEU A 27 16.75 7.70 15.81
C LEU A 27 15.51 8.08 14.97
N ALA A 28 15.70 9.05 14.07
CA ALA A 28 14.70 9.36 13.05
C ALA A 28 15.17 8.84 11.69
N LEU A 29 14.37 7.97 11.08
CA LEU A 29 14.59 7.49 9.72
C LEU A 29 13.59 8.15 8.79
N THR A 30 14.07 8.63 7.64
CA THR A 30 13.25 9.16 6.57
C THR A 30 13.63 8.40 5.30
N ILE A 31 12.67 7.71 4.70
CA ILE A 31 12.89 6.90 3.50
C ILE A 31 11.89 7.34 2.43
N HIS A 32 12.36 7.47 1.20
CA HIS A 32 11.48 7.82 0.08
C HIS A 32 10.52 6.66 -0.21
N HIS A 33 9.25 6.96 -0.46
CA HIS A 33 8.20 5.94 -0.61
C HIS A 33 8.40 5.01 -1.82
N LEU A 34 9.21 5.39 -2.81
CA LEU A 34 9.64 4.48 -3.89
C LEU A 34 10.52 3.32 -3.40
N ALA A 35 11.11 3.40 -2.20
CA ALA A 35 11.99 2.37 -1.65
C ALA A 35 11.38 1.63 -0.46
N VAL A 36 10.26 2.08 0.09
CA VAL A 36 9.65 1.52 1.30
C VAL A 36 8.13 1.60 1.23
N ASP A 37 7.47 0.56 1.68
CA ASP A 37 6.03 0.49 1.90
C ASP A 37 5.72 0.10 3.36
N ALA A 38 4.45 -0.09 3.70
CA ALA A 38 4.03 -0.45 5.06
C ALA A 38 4.64 -1.78 5.54
N VAL A 39 4.77 -2.78 4.64
CA VAL A 39 5.41 -4.07 4.96
C VAL A 39 6.91 -3.89 5.16
N SER A 40 7.56 -3.10 4.31
CA SER A 40 8.99 -2.77 4.45
C SER A 40 9.30 -2.09 5.78
N TRP A 41 8.44 -1.20 6.27
CA TRP A 41 8.59 -0.57 7.57
C TRP A 41 8.56 -1.58 8.71
N ARG A 42 7.68 -2.59 8.65
CA ARG A 42 7.65 -3.65 9.65
C ARG A 42 8.95 -4.44 9.68
N ILE A 43 9.45 -4.85 8.52
CA ILE A 43 10.71 -5.59 8.39
C ILE A 43 11.88 -4.75 8.92
N LEU A 44 11.99 -3.48 8.52
CA LEU A 44 13.07 -2.60 8.98
C LEU A 44 13.05 -2.38 10.49
N LEU A 45 11.88 -2.22 11.09
CA LEU A 45 11.77 -2.06 12.55
C LEU A 45 12.14 -3.35 13.28
N GLU A 46 11.76 -4.50 12.76
CA GLU A 46 12.16 -5.80 13.31
C GLU A 46 13.67 -6.02 13.22
N ASP A 47 14.26 -5.79 12.05
CA ASP A 47 15.70 -5.91 11.83
C ASP A 47 16.51 -4.98 12.75
N ILE A 48 16.06 -3.72 12.91
CA ILE A 48 16.70 -2.76 13.83
C ILE A 48 16.61 -3.27 15.28
N ASN A 49 15.46 -3.78 15.69
CA ASN A 49 15.29 -4.31 17.05
C ASN A 49 16.15 -5.55 17.31
N ILE A 50 16.25 -6.46 16.34
CA ILE A 50 17.14 -7.64 16.42
C ILE A 50 18.60 -7.19 16.53
N ALA A 51 19.04 -6.33 15.62
CA ALA A 51 20.42 -5.82 15.62
C ALA A 51 20.78 -5.09 16.92
N TRP A 52 19.85 -4.26 17.41
CA TRP A 52 20.04 -3.54 18.67
C TRP A 52 20.11 -4.49 19.88
N GLY A 53 19.25 -5.49 19.94
CA GLY A 53 19.28 -6.51 21.00
C GLY A 53 20.59 -7.27 21.02
N GLN A 54 21.06 -7.73 19.87
CA GLN A 54 22.36 -8.44 19.71
C GLN A 54 23.54 -7.54 20.10
N HIS A 55 23.54 -6.28 19.64
CA HIS A 55 24.57 -5.32 20.00
C HIS A 55 24.66 -5.10 21.52
N ARG A 56 23.52 -4.91 22.19
CA ARG A 56 23.48 -4.68 23.64
C ARG A 56 23.98 -5.87 24.46
N THR A 57 23.85 -7.07 23.93
CA THR A 57 24.27 -8.32 24.59
C THR A 57 25.70 -8.75 24.16
N GLY A 58 26.39 -7.93 23.35
CA GLY A 58 27.76 -8.24 22.87
C GLY A 58 27.77 -9.36 21.81
N GLN A 59 26.64 -9.72 21.24
CA GLN A 59 26.56 -10.71 20.18
C GLN A 59 26.86 -10.09 18.81
N PRO A 60 27.43 -10.86 17.88
CA PRO A 60 27.55 -10.44 16.49
C PRO A 60 26.17 -10.16 15.89
N ILE A 61 26.05 -9.08 15.11
CA ILE A 61 24.80 -8.77 14.42
C ILE A 61 24.61 -9.77 13.29
N ALA A 62 23.52 -10.55 13.38
CA ALA A 62 23.07 -11.50 12.38
C ALA A 62 21.59 -11.28 12.11
N LEU A 63 21.27 -10.73 10.95
CA LEU A 63 19.90 -10.52 10.50
C LEU A 63 19.40 -11.71 9.67
N PRO A 64 18.09 -11.89 9.54
CA PRO A 64 17.50 -12.86 8.62
C PRO A 64 18.03 -12.66 7.19
N GLN A 65 18.12 -13.75 6.45
CA GLN A 65 18.54 -13.66 5.04
C GLN A 65 17.57 -12.78 4.25
N PRO A 66 18.08 -11.82 3.46
CA PRO A 66 17.22 -10.98 2.64
C PRO A 66 16.52 -11.83 1.57
N GLY A 67 15.25 -11.55 1.36
CA GLY A 67 14.47 -12.14 0.27
C GLY A 67 14.86 -11.59 -1.10
N THR A 68 13.93 -11.65 -2.05
CA THR A 68 14.13 -11.11 -3.40
C THR A 68 14.25 -9.60 -3.35
N SER A 69 15.36 -9.04 -3.85
CA SER A 69 15.53 -7.58 -3.93
C SER A 69 14.50 -6.95 -4.88
N PHE A 70 14.13 -5.69 -4.62
CA PHE A 70 13.22 -4.93 -5.49
C PHE A 70 13.68 -4.90 -6.96
N ARG A 71 14.98 -4.72 -7.19
CA ARG A 71 15.56 -4.78 -8.55
C ARG A 71 15.32 -6.14 -9.23
N ARG A 72 15.52 -7.22 -8.50
CA ARG A 72 15.30 -8.58 -9.04
C ARG A 72 13.83 -8.81 -9.29
N TRP A 73 12.97 -8.38 -8.37
CA TRP A 73 11.52 -8.47 -8.52
C TRP A 73 11.02 -7.69 -9.75
N ALA A 74 11.46 -6.46 -9.92
CA ALA A 74 11.10 -5.65 -11.09
C ALA A 74 11.52 -6.31 -12.42
N ALA A 75 12.71 -6.94 -12.47
CA ALA A 75 13.14 -7.69 -13.64
C ALA A 75 12.25 -8.91 -13.91
N LEU A 76 11.90 -9.67 -12.87
CA LEU A 76 10.99 -10.82 -12.99
C LEU A 76 9.59 -10.41 -13.47
N LEU A 77 9.06 -9.31 -12.96
CA LEU A 77 7.77 -8.77 -13.42
C LEU A 77 7.81 -8.34 -14.89
N ALA A 78 8.90 -7.68 -15.31
CA ALA A 78 9.08 -7.30 -16.70
C ALA A 78 9.17 -8.50 -17.65
N ASP A 79 9.82 -9.58 -17.22
CA ASP A 79 9.88 -10.82 -17.98
C ASP A 79 8.52 -11.53 -17.99
N ARG A 80 7.83 -11.61 -16.87
CA ARG A 80 6.48 -12.18 -16.75
C ARG A 80 5.48 -11.45 -17.63
N ALA A 81 5.55 -10.12 -17.68
CA ALA A 81 4.67 -9.30 -18.53
C ALA A 81 4.78 -9.64 -20.01
N ARG A 82 5.94 -10.17 -20.46
CA ARG A 82 6.16 -10.61 -21.84
C ARG A 82 5.74 -12.06 -22.10
N SER A 83 5.35 -12.80 -21.06
CA SER A 83 4.94 -14.21 -21.21
C SER A 83 3.65 -14.34 -22.02
N ALA A 84 3.49 -15.47 -22.71
CA ALA A 84 2.28 -15.75 -23.49
C ALA A 84 1.03 -15.75 -22.60
N THR A 85 1.14 -16.26 -21.38
CA THR A 85 0.04 -16.33 -20.40
C THR A 85 -0.49 -14.93 -20.04
N VAL A 86 0.39 -13.96 -19.74
CA VAL A 86 -0.04 -12.60 -19.42
C VAL A 86 -0.56 -11.89 -20.67
N ARG A 87 0.09 -12.06 -21.81
CA ARG A 87 -0.33 -11.43 -23.07
C ARG A 87 -1.68 -11.94 -23.55
N SER A 88 -2.03 -13.20 -23.31
CA SER A 88 -3.36 -13.75 -23.65
C SER A 88 -4.51 -13.17 -22.81
N GLN A 89 -4.21 -12.51 -21.70
CA GLN A 89 -5.20 -11.85 -20.85
C GLN A 89 -5.49 -10.38 -21.29
N ALA A 90 -4.79 -9.88 -22.32
CA ALA A 90 -4.85 -8.47 -22.71
C ALA A 90 -6.28 -7.99 -23.03
N ASP A 91 -7.10 -8.81 -23.68
CA ASP A 91 -8.47 -8.44 -24.02
C ASP A 91 -9.37 -8.38 -22.79
N ALA A 92 -9.20 -9.29 -21.84
CA ALA A 92 -9.93 -9.24 -20.57
C ALA A 92 -9.58 -7.96 -19.79
N TRP A 93 -8.29 -7.61 -19.73
CA TRP A 93 -7.86 -6.38 -19.08
C TRP A 93 -8.35 -5.10 -19.78
N ARG A 94 -8.41 -5.08 -21.11
CA ARG A 94 -9.01 -3.96 -21.85
C ARG A 94 -10.48 -3.80 -21.50
N THR A 95 -11.24 -4.90 -21.44
CA THR A 95 -12.66 -4.87 -21.07
C THR A 95 -12.84 -4.30 -19.65
N VAL A 96 -12.01 -4.71 -18.68
CA VAL A 96 -12.05 -4.18 -17.31
C VAL A 96 -11.67 -2.69 -17.27
N SER A 97 -10.67 -2.29 -18.07
CA SER A 97 -10.19 -0.90 -18.09
C SER A 97 -11.10 0.07 -18.87
N ASP A 98 -12.04 -0.43 -19.67
CA ASP A 98 -12.96 0.37 -20.47
C ASP A 98 -14.22 0.81 -19.70
N VAL A 99 -14.18 0.70 -18.38
CA VAL A 99 -15.25 1.19 -17.52
C VAL A 99 -15.15 2.72 -17.42
N PRO A 100 -16.24 3.47 -17.65
CA PRO A 100 -16.25 4.92 -17.54
C PRO A 100 -15.80 5.38 -16.15
N ALA A 101 -15.09 6.51 -16.08
CA ALA A 101 -14.75 7.12 -14.81
C ALA A 101 -16.02 7.45 -14.01
N ALA A 102 -16.08 6.97 -12.78
CA ALA A 102 -17.22 7.15 -11.90
C ALA A 102 -17.35 8.60 -11.39
N LEU A 103 -16.26 9.34 -11.38
CA LEU A 103 -16.17 10.75 -10.99
C LEU A 103 -15.73 11.59 -12.20
N GLY A 104 -16.15 12.86 -12.24
CA GLY A 104 -15.65 13.82 -13.22
C GLY A 104 -14.12 14.02 -13.12
N ALA A 105 -13.52 14.50 -14.19
CA ALA A 105 -12.11 14.85 -14.16
C ALA A 105 -11.86 15.94 -13.10
N PRO A 106 -10.80 15.82 -12.28
CA PRO A 106 -10.47 16.84 -11.28
C PRO A 106 -10.05 18.15 -11.97
N ASP A 107 -10.43 19.27 -11.40
CA ASP A 107 -9.95 20.59 -11.80
C ASP A 107 -8.71 20.96 -10.96
N PRO A 108 -7.49 20.96 -11.53
CA PRO A 108 -6.28 21.26 -10.78
C PRO A 108 -6.23 22.66 -10.16
N ALA A 109 -7.09 23.58 -10.61
CA ALA A 109 -7.16 24.92 -10.05
C ALA A 109 -7.99 24.97 -8.76
N VAL A 110 -8.91 24.03 -8.58
CA VAL A 110 -9.85 23.97 -7.44
C VAL A 110 -9.54 22.77 -6.55
N ASP A 111 -9.26 21.60 -7.13
CA ASP A 111 -9.04 20.34 -6.42
C ASP A 111 -7.60 20.25 -5.91
N THR A 112 -7.31 20.94 -4.84
CA THR A 112 -5.99 21.03 -4.23
C THR A 112 -5.99 20.52 -2.79
N TYR A 113 -4.82 20.25 -2.22
CA TYR A 113 -4.71 19.93 -0.79
C TYR A 113 -5.27 21.01 0.14
N ALA A 114 -5.29 22.27 -0.32
CA ALA A 114 -5.85 23.39 0.46
C ALA A 114 -7.38 23.36 0.51
N THR A 115 -8.01 22.76 -0.49
CA THR A 115 -9.47 22.62 -0.59
C THR A 115 -9.96 21.22 -0.16
N ALA A 116 -9.02 20.30 0.13
CA ALA A 116 -9.36 18.95 0.57
C ALA A 116 -10.06 18.97 1.94
N GLY A 117 -11.23 18.34 2.02
CA GLY A 117 -11.91 18.05 3.27
C GLY A 117 -11.58 16.65 3.77
N HIS A 118 -11.83 16.43 5.05
CA HIS A 118 -11.74 15.09 5.67
C HIS A 118 -13.08 14.71 6.27
N TRP A 119 -13.49 13.51 6.02
CA TRP A 119 -14.65 12.91 6.64
C TRP A 119 -14.28 11.52 7.15
N SER A 120 -14.78 11.16 8.32
CA SER A 120 -14.57 9.83 8.91
C SER A 120 -15.86 9.32 9.55
N ALA A 121 -16.04 8.02 9.50
CA ALA A 121 -17.10 7.32 10.22
C ALA A 121 -16.52 6.08 10.88
N GLU A 122 -17.12 5.67 11.97
CA GLU A 122 -16.70 4.49 12.73
C GLU A 122 -17.87 3.52 12.83
N LEU A 123 -17.55 2.22 12.72
CA LEU A 123 -18.48 1.15 13.02
C LEU A 123 -18.39 0.83 14.50
N ASP A 124 -19.52 0.48 15.10
CA ASP A 124 -19.53 -0.05 16.46
C ASP A 124 -18.78 -1.40 16.56
N GLY A 125 -18.41 -1.78 17.80
CA GLY A 125 -17.61 -2.97 18.03
C GLY A 125 -18.33 -4.28 17.66
N GLU A 126 -19.66 -4.34 17.73
CA GLU A 126 -20.44 -5.52 17.35
C GLU A 126 -20.44 -5.69 15.82
N THR A 127 -20.76 -4.64 15.09
CA THR A 127 -20.72 -4.60 13.62
C THR A 127 -19.33 -4.93 13.10
N THR A 128 -18.29 -4.33 13.71
CA THR A 128 -16.89 -4.62 13.35
C THR A 128 -16.57 -6.10 13.55
N ARG A 129 -16.93 -6.69 14.67
CA ARG A 129 -16.68 -8.10 14.98
C ARG A 129 -17.37 -9.05 13.99
N LEU A 130 -18.60 -8.73 13.58
CA LEU A 130 -19.31 -9.50 12.57
C LEU A 130 -18.62 -9.39 11.21
N LEU A 131 -18.23 -8.18 10.83
CA LEU A 131 -17.61 -7.87 9.55
C LEU A 131 -16.25 -8.58 9.36
N ILE A 132 -15.43 -8.68 10.41
CA ILE A 132 -14.12 -9.35 10.33
C ILE A 132 -14.17 -10.86 10.59
N GLY A 133 -15.29 -11.39 11.06
CA GLY A 133 -15.42 -12.79 11.48
C GLY A 133 -16.54 -13.54 10.76
N ALA A 134 -17.77 -13.43 11.28
CA ALA A 134 -18.87 -14.28 10.84
C ALA A 134 -19.31 -14.03 9.39
N VAL A 135 -19.28 -12.80 8.93
CA VAL A 135 -19.76 -12.44 7.58
C VAL A 135 -18.85 -13.02 6.49
N PRO A 136 -17.52 -12.80 6.48
CA PRO A 136 -16.64 -13.42 5.50
C PRO A 136 -16.72 -14.95 5.52
N ALA A 137 -16.81 -15.56 6.71
CA ALA A 137 -16.94 -17.00 6.84
C ALA A 137 -18.24 -17.54 6.21
N ALA A 138 -19.37 -16.85 6.38
CA ALA A 138 -20.65 -17.25 5.83
C ALA A 138 -20.68 -17.19 4.28
N PHE A 139 -19.94 -16.26 3.70
CA PHE A 139 -19.84 -16.10 2.25
C PHE A 139 -18.63 -16.81 1.63
N HIS A 140 -17.83 -17.53 2.40
CA HIS A 140 -16.60 -18.19 1.95
C HIS A 140 -15.64 -17.24 1.21
N THR A 141 -15.49 -16.02 1.72
CA THR A 141 -14.71 -14.95 1.09
C THR A 141 -13.86 -14.21 2.11
N GLY A 142 -13.02 -13.28 1.65
CA GLY A 142 -12.23 -12.40 2.51
C GLY A 142 -12.98 -11.14 2.93
N ILE A 143 -12.50 -10.46 3.95
CA ILE A 143 -13.04 -9.17 4.37
C ILE A 143 -12.95 -8.13 3.26
N GLN A 144 -11.89 -8.18 2.45
CA GLN A 144 -11.70 -7.25 1.32
C GLN A 144 -12.86 -7.33 0.32
N ASP A 145 -13.30 -8.54 -0.02
CA ASP A 145 -14.42 -8.73 -0.95
C ASP A 145 -15.73 -8.16 -0.37
N ILE A 146 -15.96 -8.38 0.93
CA ILE A 146 -17.13 -7.80 1.61
C ILE A 146 -17.10 -6.27 1.60
N LEU A 147 -15.92 -5.67 1.83
CA LEU A 147 -15.76 -4.21 1.79
C LEU A 147 -15.96 -3.65 0.37
N LEU A 148 -15.47 -4.35 -0.66
CA LEU A 148 -15.69 -3.97 -2.06
C LEU A 148 -17.18 -4.03 -2.44
N ILE A 149 -17.89 -5.08 -2.02
CA ILE A 149 -19.33 -5.19 -2.22
C ILE A 149 -20.07 -4.05 -1.53
N ALA A 150 -19.74 -3.79 -0.25
CA ALA A 150 -20.37 -2.72 0.51
C ALA A 150 -20.12 -1.34 -0.14
N TYR A 151 -18.90 -1.10 -0.63
CA TYR A 151 -18.55 0.12 -1.34
C TYR A 151 -19.33 0.26 -2.64
N ALA A 152 -19.42 -0.81 -3.44
CA ALA A 152 -20.17 -0.80 -4.71
C ALA A 152 -21.66 -0.52 -4.49
N LEU A 153 -22.26 -1.11 -3.46
CA LEU A 153 -23.67 -0.87 -3.09
C LEU A 153 -23.88 0.59 -2.66
N ALA A 154 -23.02 1.10 -1.78
CA ALA A 154 -23.10 2.48 -1.31
C ALA A 154 -22.89 3.49 -2.45
N TRP A 155 -21.99 3.18 -3.38
CA TRP A 155 -21.78 4.00 -4.58
C TRP A 155 -23.01 4.01 -5.51
N GLY A 156 -23.62 2.86 -5.74
CA GLY A 156 -24.85 2.74 -6.54
C GLY A 156 -25.99 3.59 -5.97
N GLU A 157 -26.14 3.58 -4.64
CA GLU A 157 -27.12 4.41 -3.93
C GLU A 157 -26.77 5.91 -4.02
N TYR A 158 -25.51 6.28 -3.77
CA TYR A 158 -25.05 7.66 -3.82
C TYR A 158 -25.17 8.27 -5.23
N SER A 159 -24.70 7.57 -6.24
CA SER A 159 -24.67 8.06 -7.62
C SER A 159 -26.02 8.03 -8.32
N ARG A 160 -27.02 7.35 -7.74
CA ARG A 160 -28.32 7.07 -8.36
C ARG A 160 -28.21 6.45 -9.76
N SER A 161 -27.09 5.84 -10.07
CA SER A 161 -26.75 5.35 -11.39
C SER A 161 -27.26 3.93 -11.67
N GLY A 162 -27.96 3.32 -10.71
CA GLY A 162 -28.55 1.99 -10.88
C GLY A 162 -27.51 0.92 -11.25
N ASP A 163 -27.66 0.31 -12.41
CA ASP A 163 -26.84 -0.81 -12.87
C ASP A 163 -25.55 -0.39 -13.63
N ILE A 164 -25.08 0.85 -13.48
CA ILE A 164 -23.84 1.26 -14.13
C ILE A 164 -22.65 0.60 -13.43
N PRO A 165 -21.81 -0.17 -14.14
CA PRO A 165 -20.64 -0.79 -13.56
C PRO A 165 -19.64 0.26 -13.05
N ILE A 166 -19.07 0.02 -11.89
CA ILE A 166 -17.99 0.83 -11.31
C ILE A 166 -16.67 0.05 -11.36
N GLY A 167 -15.62 0.69 -11.83
CA GLY A 167 -14.25 0.21 -11.68
C GLY A 167 -13.67 0.65 -10.35
N ILE A 168 -13.07 -0.29 -9.62
CA ILE A 168 -12.39 -0.03 -8.35
C ILE A 168 -10.95 -0.50 -8.48
N ASP A 169 -10.01 0.43 -8.37
CA ASP A 169 -8.59 0.09 -8.28
C ASP A 169 -8.24 -0.31 -6.85
N VAL A 170 -7.66 -1.49 -6.70
CA VAL A 170 -7.24 -2.02 -5.41
C VAL A 170 -5.72 -2.11 -5.36
N GLU A 171 -5.12 -1.48 -4.35
CA GLU A 171 -3.69 -1.58 -4.11
C GLU A 171 -3.33 -2.92 -3.44
N GLY A 172 -2.42 -3.67 -4.07
CA GLY A 172 -1.81 -4.85 -3.49
C GLY A 172 -0.34 -4.59 -3.18
N HIS A 173 0.22 -5.30 -2.21
CA HIS A 173 1.65 -5.18 -1.88
C HIS A 173 2.58 -5.93 -2.85
N GLY A 174 2.02 -6.71 -3.79
CA GLY A 174 2.77 -7.42 -4.84
C GLY A 174 3.75 -8.49 -4.32
N ARG A 175 3.52 -9.00 -3.11
CA ARG A 175 4.32 -10.05 -2.47
C ARG A 175 3.55 -11.36 -2.40
N ASP A 176 3.00 -11.75 -3.53
CA ASP A 176 2.30 -13.03 -3.65
C ASP A 176 3.35 -14.15 -3.70
N GLU A 177 3.06 -15.28 -3.01
CA GLU A 177 3.90 -16.48 -2.95
C GLU A 177 3.90 -17.25 -4.28
#